data_848fb45a9897f22f43d8fefa00e14a27
#
_entry.id   848fb45a9897f22f43d8fefa00e14a27
#
_cell.length_a   1.000
_cell.length_b   1.000
_cell.length_c   1.000
_cell.angle_alpha   90.00
_cell.angle_beta   90.00
_cell.angle_gamma   90.00
#
_symmetry.space_group_name_H-M   'P 1'
#
loop_
_entity.id
_entity.type
_entity.pdbx_description
1 polymer ?
#
loop_
_entity_poly.entity_id
_entity_poly.type
_entity_poly.pdbx_seq_one_letter_code
_entity_poly.pdbx_strand_id
1 'polypeptide(L)'
;MAYLELTNVSKNFNNVVAVDNFNLQIQKGQLVSFLGPSGCGKTTTLRMIAGFETPDSGTIMLDGEDISNIPPNKRGIGMVFQAYALFPNMTIKENVMFGLKMQHKPKKEMSDTADNVLDLVRLKNTAKRYPHQLSGGQQQRIALARALAIQPRVLLLDEPLSALDAEVRVVLRGEIRRIQSSLGITTVYVTHDQEEALSISDLVVVMNNGVIEQVGTPQEIYRKPNTRFVATFIGTANEFHGQVVDQQSVQCDQIRISTSQVAGYTAGSKVVVLVRPENIEVFDQKPAGSLTNLLEGEVDTITFH
;
A
#
# COMPACT_ATOMS: atom_id res chain seq x y z
N MET A 1 9.68 17.29 11.12
CA MET A 1 10.21 16.06 11.75
C MET A 1 9.29 14.92 11.36
N ALA A 2 9.84 13.73 11.06
CA ALA A 2 9.05 12.53 10.81
C ALA A 2 8.22 12.17 12.04
N TYR A 3 7.01 11.66 11.85
CA TYR A 3 6.14 11.22 12.94
C TYR A 3 6.33 9.73 13.25
N LEU A 4 6.45 8.91 12.21
CA LEU A 4 6.90 7.52 12.31
C LEU A 4 8.15 7.36 11.44
N GLU A 5 9.25 6.89 12.03
CA GLU A 5 10.53 6.74 11.36
C GLU A 5 11.10 5.34 11.60
N LEU A 6 11.51 4.70 10.53
CA LEU A 6 12.25 3.45 10.57
C LEU A 6 13.66 3.73 10.03
N THR A 7 14.68 3.39 10.80
CA THR A 7 16.08 3.65 10.44
C THR A 7 16.88 2.37 10.49
N ASN A 8 17.41 1.93 9.35
CA ASN A 8 18.23 0.73 9.16
C ASN A 8 17.59 -0.54 9.76
N VAL A 9 16.26 -0.64 9.68
CA VAL A 9 15.51 -1.75 10.28
C VAL A 9 15.71 -3.01 9.46
N SER A 10 16.18 -4.08 10.12
CA SER A 10 16.34 -5.40 9.48
C SER A 10 15.73 -6.49 10.34
N LYS A 11 15.25 -7.56 9.68
CA LYS A 11 14.67 -8.75 10.31
C LYS A 11 14.99 -10.00 9.52
N ASN A 12 15.52 -10.99 10.24
CA ASN A 12 15.81 -12.31 9.71
C ASN A 12 14.97 -13.37 10.44
N PHE A 13 14.50 -14.34 9.72
CA PHE A 13 13.91 -15.57 10.27
C PHE A 13 14.76 -16.75 9.84
N ASN A 14 15.51 -17.33 10.78
CA ASN A 14 16.50 -18.36 10.52
C ASN A 14 17.49 -17.89 9.42
N ASN A 15 17.44 -18.51 8.22
CA ASN A 15 18.33 -18.19 7.10
C ASN A 15 17.68 -17.30 6.03
N VAL A 16 16.48 -16.74 6.31
CA VAL A 16 15.74 -15.90 5.35
C VAL A 16 15.74 -14.47 5.84
N VAL A 17 16.31 -13.57 5.04
CA VAL A 17 16.21 -12.13 5.26
C VAL A 17 14.82 -11.67 4.85
N ALA A 18 13.98 -11.34 5.84
CA ALA A 18 12.61 -10.91 5.58
C ALA A 18 12.51 -9.40 5.32
N VAL A 19 13.36 -8.61 5.98
CA VAL A 19 13.49 -7.16 5.79
C VAL A 19 14.95 -6.80 5.94
N ASP A 20 15.49 -6.03 5.00
CA ASP A 20 16.88 -5.62 4.97
C ASP A 20 17.03 -4.11 4.85
N ASN A 21 17.71 -3.51 5.81
CA ASN A 21 18.09 -2.09 5.83
C ASN A 21 16.93 -1.13 5.44
N PHE A 22 15.74 -1.36 6.03
CA PHE A 22 14.54 -0.62 5.73
C PHE A 22 14.60 0.79 6.35
N ASN A 23 14.55 1.82 5.50
CA ASN A 23 14.61 3.22 5.88
C ASN A 23 13.38 3.96 5.35
N LEU A 24 12.55 4.53 6.24
CA LEU A 24 11.33 5.22 5.87
C LEU A 24 10.96 6.31 6.87
N GLN A 25 10.52 7.45 6.37
CA GLN A 25 9.98 8.54 7.17
C GLN A 25 8.54 8.84 6.75
N ILE A 26 7.62 8.83 7.71
CA ILE A 26 6.20 9.11 7.52
C ILE A 26 5.83 10.35 8.33
N GLN A 27 5.19 11.32 7.67
CA GLN A 27 4.70 12.53 8.33
C GLN A 27 3.37 12.27 9.05
N LYS A 28 3.06 13.10 10.06
CA LYS A 28 1.78 13.01 10.77
C LYS A 28 0.60 13.17 9.81
N GLY A 29 -0.38 12.27 9.92
CA GLY A 29 -1.59 12.30 9.10
C GLY A 29 -1.44 11.72 7.70
N GLN A 30 -0.25 11.28 7.27
CA GLN A 30 -0.07 10.60 5.98
C GLN A 30 -0.65 9.19 5.99
N LEU A 31 -1.18 8.78 4.84
CA LEU A 31 -1.49 7.40 4.52
C LEU A 31 -0.39 6.86 3.59
N VAL A 32 0.35 5.88 4.06
CA VAL A 32 1.45 5.25 3.34
C VAL A 32 1.13 3.79 3.05
N SER A 33 1.18 3.39 1.78
CA SER A 33 0.99 1.98 1.41
C SER A 33 2.31 1.25 1.21
N PHE A 34 2.43 0.05 1.80
CA PHE A 34 3.46 -0.91 1.45
C PHE A 34 2.91 -1.85 0.37
N LEU A 35 3.52 -1.81 -0.79
CA LEU A 35 3.10 -2.53 -1.99
C LEU A 35 4.23 -3.43 -2.49
N GLY A 36 3.91 -4.64 -2.91
CA GLY A 36 4.90 -5.59 -3.45
C GLY A 36 4.37 -7.02 -3.50
N PRO A 37 5.13 -7.95 -4.10
CA PRO A 37 4.76 -9.37 -4.19
C PRO A 37 4.54 -10.01 -2.82
N SER A 38 3.87 -11.16 -2.81
CA SER A 38 3.74 -11.96 -1.58
C SER A 38 5.13 -12.38 -1.07
N GLY A 39 5.34 -12.30 0.25
CA GLY A 39 6.61 -12.66 0.88
C GLY A 39 7.72 -11.60 0.82
N CYS A 40 7.51 -10.41 0.24
CA CYS A 40 8.55 -9.38 0.16
C CYS A 40 8.81 -8.57 1.44
N GLY A 41 8.21 -8.93 2.59
CA GLY A 41 8.50 -8.30 3.89
C GLY A 41 7.48 -7.28 4.40
N LYS A 42 6.42 -6.94 3.65
CA LYS A 42 5.39 -5.93 4.04
C LYS A 42 4.77 -6.19 5.41
N THR A 43 4.17 -7.37 5.60
CA THR A 43 3.53 -7.77 6.87
C THR A 43 4.55 -7.89 8.00
N THR A 44 5.79 -8.33 7.71
CA THR A 44 6.87 -8.36 8.71
C THR A 44 7.21 -6.94 9.20
N THR A 45 7.37 -5.99 8.28
CA THR A 45 7.62 -4.58 8.62
C THR A 45 6.44 -4.00 9.42
N LEU A 46 5.20 -4.27 9.00
CA LEU A 46 4.02 -3.85 9.74
C LEU A 46 3.98 -4.42 11.15
N ARG A 47 4.31 -5.71 11.34
CA ARG A 47 4.38 -6.37 12.64
C ARG A 47 5.50 -5.82 13.53
N MET A 48 6.63 -5.42 12.95
CA MET A 48 7.68 -4.72 13.70
C MET A 48 7.20 -3.35 14.20
N ILE A 49 6.49 -2.59 13.39
CA ILE A 49 5.87 -1.31 13.82
C ILE A 49 4.83 -1.58 14.94
N ALA A 50 4.00 -2.61 14.79
CA ALA A 50 2.99 -2.99 15.79
C ALA A 50 3.59 -3.54 17.10
N GLY A 51 4.83 -4.05 17.07
CA GLY A 51 5.51 -4.67 18.22
C GLY A 51 5.22 -6.15 18.40
N PHE A 52 4.66 -6.82 17.39
CA PHE A 52 4.51 -8.28 17.36
C PHE A 52 5.80 -8.99 16.95
N GLU A 53 6.69 -8.27 16.28
CA GLU A 53 8.04 -8.69 15.94
C GLU A 53 9.02 -7.63 16.42
N THR A 54 10.18 -8.06 16.93
CA THR A 54 11.27 -7.17 17.29
C THR A 54 12.26 -7.12 16.13
N PRO A 55 12.72 -5.95 15.67
CA PRO A 55 13.78 -5.88 14.68
C PRO A 55 15.07 -6.46 15.23
N ASP A 56 15.88 -7.09 14.36
CA ASP A 56 17.19 -7.62 14.74
C ASP A 56 18.25 -6.50 14.76
N SER A 57 18.03 -5.45 13.95
CA SER A 57 18.83 -4.21 13.96
C SER A 57 17.99 -3.01 13.54
N GLY A 58 18.52 -1.82 13.78
CA GLY A 58 17.86 -0.56 13.49
C GLY A 58 16.90 -0.10 14.59
N THR A 59 16.20 1.01 14.32
CA THR A 59 15.31 1.66 15.30
C THR A 59 13.98 2.04 14.65
N ILE A 60 12.90 2.00 15.45
CA ILE A 60 11.57 2.47 15.08
C ILE A 60 11.17 3.57 16.04
N MET A 61 11.08 4.79 15.53
CA MET A 61 10.71 5.97 16.30
C MET A 61 9.28 6.38 16.02
N LEU A 62 8.50 6.70 17.04
CA LEU A 62 7.15 7.22 16.92
C LEU A 62 7.03 8.51 17.75
N ASP A 63 6.82 9.64 17.07
CA ASP A 63 6.71 10.97 17.70
C ASP A 63 7.88 11.28 18.63
N GLY A 64 9.11 10.95 18.19
CA GLY A 64 10.35 11.13 18.95
C GLY A 64 10.65 10.09 20.02
N GLU A 65 9.81 9.08 20.21
CA GLU A 65 9.97 7.98 21.16
C GLU A 65 10.45 6.71 20.45
N ASP A 66 11.51 6.07 20.95
CA ASP A 66 11.93 4.75 20.45
C ASP A 66 10.97 3.66 20.92
N ILE A 67 10.24 3.08 19.98
CA ILE A 67 9.27 2.02 20.24
C ILE A 67 9.76 0.62 19.86
N SER A 68 11.03 0.47 19.45
CA SER A 68 11.57 -0.79 18.91
C SER A 68 11.35 -1.97 19.86
N ASN A 69 11.52 -1.76 21.16
CA ASN A 69 11.40 -2.78 22.22
C ASN A 69 10.14 -2.62 23.08
N ILE A 70 9.24 -1.68 22.77
CA ILE A 70 8.00 -1.49 23.52
C ILE A 70 6.97 -2.58 23.11
N PRO A 71 6.30 -3.26 24.05
CA PRO A 71 5.31 -4.27 23.72
C PRO A 71 4.07 -3.64 23.03
N PRO A 72 3.31 -4.41 22.20
CA PRO A 72 2.23 -3.89 21.36
C PRO A 72 1.18 -3.06 22.10
N ASN A 73 0.78 -3.51 23.28
CA ASN A 73 -0.26 -2.86 24.10
C ASN A 73 0.15 -1.51 24.68
N LYS A 74 1.42 -1.13 24.60
CA LYS A 74 1.95 0.15 25.12
C LYS A 74 2.36 1.12 24.03
N ARG A 75 2.31 0.75 22.73
CA ARG A 75 2.72 1.61 21.61
C ARG A 75 1.67 2.64 21.19
N GLY A 76 0.42 2.52 21.65
CA GLY A 76 -0.68 3.40 21.20
C GLY A 76 -1.02 3.20 19.73
N ILE A 77 -0.94 1.97 19.22
CA ILE A 77 -1.16 1.61 17.83
C ILE A 77 -2.46 0.83 17.70
N GLY A 78 -3.29 1.19 16.71
CA GLY A 78 -4.46 0.42 16.31
C GLY A 78 -4.13 -0.45 15.11
N MET A 79 -4.58 -1.71 15.11
CA MET A 79 -4.32 -2.63 14.00
C MET A 79 -5.59 -3.33 13.53
N VAL A 80 -5.75 -3.42 12.21
CA VAL A 80 -6.73 -4.26 11.53
C VAL A 80 -5.98 -5.39 10.84
N PHE A 81 -6.31 -6.62 11.19
CA PHE A 81 -5.71 -7.82 10.62
C PHE A 81 -6.46 -8.27 9.36
N GLN A 82 -5.80 -8.99 8.49
CA GLN A 82 -6.35 -9.54 7.25
C GLN A 82 -7.65 -10.35 7.47
N ALA A 83 -7.73 -11.14 8.52
CA ALA A 83 -8.91 -11.93 8.88
C ALA A 83 -9.92 -11.16 9.78
N TYR A 84 -9.80 -9.82 9.88
CA TYR A 84 -10.59 -8.93 10.75
C TYR A 84 -10.48 -9.24 12.26
N ALA A 85 -10.28 -10.49 12.63
CA ALA A 85 -10.07 -11.00 14.01
C ALA A 85 -11.12 -10.48 15.02
N LEU A 86 -12.40 -10.41 14.61
CA LEU A 86 -13.49 -10.06 15.51
C LEU A 86 -13.75 -11.20 16.50
N PHE A 87 -14.10 -10.85 17.75
CA PHE A 87 -14.46 -11.81 18.78
C PHE A 87 -15.86 -12.37 18.48
N PRO A 88 -16.01 -13.65 18.10
CA PRO A 88 -17.27 -14.20 17.60
C PRO A 88 -18.38 -14.26 18.67
N ASN A 89 -17.97 -14.38 19.94
CA ASN A 89 -18.88 -14.51 21.09
C ASN A 89 -19.22 -13.17 21.76
N MET A 90 -18.81 -12.05 21.16
CA MET A 90 -19.12 -10.70 21.61
C MET A 90 -20.01 -9.99 20.59
N THR A 91 -20.92 -9.16 21.06
CA THR A 91 -21.67 -8.24 20.19
C THR A 91 -20.72 -7.26 19.50
N ILE A 92 -21.22 -6.59 18.47
CA ILE A 92 -20.45 -5.58 17.75
C ILE A 92 -20.01 -4.45 18.68
N LYS A 93 -20.91 -3.96 19.55
CA LYS A 93 -20.57 -2.92 20.53
C LYS A 93 -19.50 -3.40 21.51
N GLU A 94 -19.59 -4.63 22.00
CA GLU A 94 -18.58 -5.21 22.88
C GLU A 94 -17.23 -5.40 22.19
N ASN A 95 -17.21 -5.80 20.92
CA ASN A 95 -16.00 -5.85 20.13
C ASN A 95 -15.30 -4.49 20.07
N VAL A 96 -16.05 -3.42 19.79
CA VAL A 96 -15.51 -2.05 19.70
C VAL A 96 -15.04 -1.57 21.08
N MET A 97 -15.76 -1.88 22.15
CA MET A 97 -15.40 -1.50 23.52
C MET A 97 -14.23 -2.30 24.11
N PHE A 98 -13.82 -3.41 23.48
CA PHE A 98 -12.84 -4.34 24.07
C PHE A 98 -11.51 -3.66 24.42
N GLY A 99 -10.93 -2.89 23.50
CA GLY A 99 -9.67 -2.17 23.74
C GLY A 99 -9.79 -1.14 24.87
N LEU A 100 -10.90 -0.41 24.93
CA LEU A 100 -11.18 0.56 26.00
C LEU A 100 -11.33 -0.12 27.36
N LYS A 101 -11.94 -1.32 27.38
CA LYS A 101 -12.02 -2.14 28.59
C LYS A 101 -10.64 -2.56 29.12
N MET A 102 -9.72 -2.90 28.21
CA MET A 102 -8.33 -3.24 28.58
C MET A 102 -7.55 -1.99 29.07
N GLN A 103 -7.95 -0.80 28.66
CA GLN A 103 -7.45 0.49 29.17
C GLN A 103 -8.13 0.92 30.49
N HIS A 104 -9.00 0.10 31.05
CA HIS A 104 -9.76 0.38 32.30
C HIS A 104 -10.62 1.67 32.23
N LYS A 105 -11.13 2.02 31.04
CA LYS A 105 -11.98 3.21 30.86
C LYS A 105 -13.34 3.05 31.55
N PRO A 106 -13.95 4.14 32.04
CA PRO A 106 -15.29 4.10 32.64
C PRO A 106 -16.35 3.57 31.64
N LYS A 107 -17.35 2.81 32.14
CA LYS A 107 -18.40 2.20 31.29
C LYS A 107 -19.12 3.21 30.40
N LYS A 108 -19.41 4.42 30.91
CA LYS A 108 -20.06 5.47 30.14
C LYS A 108 -19.19 5.91 28.98
N GLU A 109 -17.90 6.23 29.23
CA GLU A 109 -16.93 6.63 28.21
C GLU A 109 -16.78 5.55 27.13
N MET A 110 -16.66 4.27 27.52
CA MET A 110 -16.60 3.15 26.58
C MET A 110 -17.84 3.08 25.68
N SER A 111 -19.04 3.25 26.27
CA SER A 111 -20.29 3.22 25.51
C SER A 111 -20.42 4.38 24.54
N ASP A 112 -20.12 5.58 24.99
CA ASP A 112 -20.21 6.80 24.17
C ASP A 112 -19.18 6.74 23.01
N THR A 113 -17.95 6.32 23.29
CA THR A 113 -16.91 6.13 22.27
C THR A 113 -17.33 5.08 21.26
N ALA A 114 -17.84 3.93 21.72
CA ALA A 114 -18.29 2.87 20.81
C ALA A 114 -19.42 3.34 19.89
N ASP A 115 -20.38 4.09 20.42
CA ASP A 115 -21.49 4.63 19.63
C ASP A 115 -20.99 5.65 18.58
N ASN A 116 -20.01 6.49 18.93
CA ASN A 116 -19.43 7.48 18.04
C ASN A 116 -18.62 6.80 16.88
N VAL A 117 -17.78 5.81 17.19
CA VAL A 117 -17.01 5.14 16.14
C VAL A 117 -17.88 4.23 15.27
N LEU A 118 -18.93 3.62 15.82
CA LEU A 118 -19.93 2.87 15.04
C LEU A 118 -20.72 3.80 14.10
N ASP A 119 -20.98 5.03 14.52
CA ASP A 119 -21.60 6.06 13.66
C ASP A 119 -20.65 6.49 12.55
N LEU A 120 -19.36 6.71 12.87
CA LEU A 120 -18.30 7.06 11.92
C LEU A 120 -18.19 6.05 10.76
N VAL A 121 -18.30 4.74 11.07
CA VAL A 121 -18.30 3.65 10.07
C VAL A 121 -19.69 3.31 9.54
N ARG A 122 -20.73 4.09 9.89
CA ARG A 122 -22.13 3.95 9.43
C ARG A 122 -22.77 2.60 9.79
N LEU A 123 -22.43 2.04 10.96
CA LEU A 123 -22.93 0.73 11.42
C LEU A 123 -23.52 0.76 12.83
N LYS A 124 -23.97 1.93 13.31
CA LYS A 124 -24.55 2.10 14.64
C LYS A 124 -25.75 1.17 14.90
N ASN A 125 -26.55 0.90 13.87
CA ASN A 125 -27.71 0.02 13.94
C ASN A 125 -27.36 -1.47 14.15
N THR A 126 -26.09 -1.84 14.02
CA THR A 126 -25.61 -3.23 14.19
C THR A 126 -25.06 -3.52 15.58
N ALA A 127 -25.03 -2.53 16.48
CA ALA A 127 -24.37 -2.61 17.80
C ALA A 127 -24.72 -3.86 18.64
N LYS A 128 -25.94 -4.38 18.54
CA LYS A 128 -26.43 -5.54 19.27
C LYS A 128 -26.24 -6.87 18.52
N ARG A 129 -25.80 -6.85 17.26
CA ARG A 129 -25.54 -8.03 16.44
C ARG A 129 -24.22 -8.68 16.82
N TYR A 130 -24.02 -9.91 16.36
CA TYR A 130 -22.77 -10.65 16.45
C TYR A 130 -22.04 -10.66 15.09
N PRO A 131 -20.71 -10.89 15.03
CA PRO A 131 -19.95 -10.87 13.78
C PRO A 131 -20.52 -11.75 12.67
N HIS A 132 -20.96 -12.97 12.98
CA HIS A 132 -21.55 -13.90 12.02
C HIS A 132 -22.85 -13.41 11.36
N GLN A 133 -23.47 -12.35 11.87
CA GLN A 133 -24.70 -11.74 11.35
C GLN A 133 -24.38 -10.57 10.37
N LEU A 134 -23.10 -10.33 10.09
CA LEU A 134 -22.64 -9.23 9.25
C LEU A 134 -22.00 -9.75 7.96
N SER A 135 -22.12 -8.99 6.87
CA SER A 135 -21.34 -9.24 5.65
C SER A 135 -19.84 -8.98 5.88
N GLY A 136 -18.96 -9.52 5.02
CA GLY A 136 -17.52 -9.32 5.11
C GLY A 136 -17.12 -7.85 5.16
N GLY A 137 -17.70 -7.01 4.30
CA GLY A 137 -17.44 -5.56 4.32
C GLY A 137 -17.95 -4.85 5.57
N GLN A 138 -19.03 -5.35 6.19
CA GLN A 138 -19.48 -4.84 7.49
C GLN A 138 -18.51 -5.27 8.61
N GLN A 139 -18.05 -6.53 8.61
CA GLN A 139 -17.05 -7.01 9.57
C GLN A 139 -15.75 -6.22 9.48
N GLN A 140 -15.28 -5.93 8.28
CA GLN A 140 -14.10 -5.09 8.04
C GLN A 140 -14.27 -3.69 8.65
N ARG A 141 -15.42 -3.03 8.42
CA ARG A 141 -15.70 -1.71 9.03
C ARG A 141 -15.76 -1.78 10.57
N ILE A 142 -16.26 -2.88 11.14
CA ILE A 142 -16.25 -3.06 12.59
C ILE A 142 -14.82 -3.28 13.12
N ALA A 143 -13.98 -4.03 12.40
CA ALA A 143 -12.58 -4.18 12.78
C ALA A 143 -11.84 -2.82 12.76
N LEU A 144 -12.13 -1.97 11.77
CA LEU A 144 -11.64 -0.60 11.71
C LEU A 144 -12.17 0.24 12.89
N ALA A 145 -13.48 0.17 13.19
CA ALA A 145 -14.07 0.87 14.33
C ALA A 145 -13.42 0.45 15.66
N ARG A 146 -13.17 -0.86 15.86
CA ARG A 146 -12.47 -1.39 17.04
C ARG A 146 -11.04 -0.82 17.15
N ALA A 147 -10.30 -0.77 16.05
CA ALA A 147 -8.95 -0.22 16.04
C ALA A 147 -8.93 1.30 16.32
N LEU A 148 -9.94 2.04 15.86
CA LEU A 148 -10.07 3.48 16.07
C LEU A 148 -10.59 3.85 17.47
N ALA A 149 -11.36 2.98 18.12
CA ALA A 149 -11.97 3.26 19.42
C ALA A 149 -10.95 3.62 20.52
N ILE A 150 -9.76 3.02 20.48
CA ILE A 150 -8.66 3.31 21.41
C ILE A 150 -7.92 4.63 21.13
N GLN A 151 -8.37 5.40 20.14
CA GLN A 151 -7.74 6.65 19.69
C GLN A 151 -6.24 6.50 19.43
N PRO A 152 -5.84 5.62 18.49
CA PRO A 152 -4.45 5.28 18.29
C PRO A 152 -3.64 6.44 17.69
N ARG A 153 -2.33 6.47 17.97
CA ARG A 153 -1.36 7.38 17.36
C ARG A 153 -1.13 7.03 15.88
N VAL A 154 -1.10 5.73 15.57
CA VAL A 154 -0.93 5.19 14.21
C VAL A 154 -1.95 4.07 14.00
N LEU A 155 -2.52 4.02 12.81
CA LEU A 155 -3.39 2.96 12.34
C LEU A 155 -2.62 2.05 11.37
N LEU A 156 -2.61 0.75 11.62
CA LEU A 156 -2.00 -0.25 10.77
C LEU A 156 -3.09 -1.13 10.15
N LEU A 157 -3.06 -1.29 8.84
CA LEU A 157 -4.03 -2.07 8.07
C LEU A 157 -3.27 -3.17 7.30
N ASP A 158 -3.45 -4.43 7.69
CA ASP A 158 -2.79 -5.59 7.08
C ASP A 158 -3.74 -6.25 6.09
N GLU A 159 -3.59 -5.96 4.80
CA GLU A 159 -4.44 -6.46 3.69
C GLU A 159 -5.95 -6.39 3.99
N PRO A 160 -6.49 -5.24 4.43
CA PRO A 160 -7.82 -5.18 5.03
C PRO A 160 -8.96 -5.51 4.05
N LEU A 161 -8.72 -5.48 2.74
CA LEU A 161 -9.74 -5.69 1.70
C LEU A 161 -9.56 -7.00 0.91
N SER A 162 -8.52 -7.78 1.19
CA SER A 162 -8.14 -8.97 0.39
C SER A 162 -9.22 -10.06 0.33
N ALA A 163 -10.07 -10.19 1.35
CA ALA A 163 -11.13 -11.20 1.44
C ALA A 163 -12.48 -10.78 0.81
N LEU A 164 -12.52 -9.61 0.14
CA LEU A 164 -13.75 -9.01 -0.38
C LEU A 164 -13.80 -9.05 -1.92
N ASP A 165 -15.01 -9.03 -2.47
CA ASP A 165 -15.23 -8.88 -3.91
C ASP A 165 -14.83 -7.48 -4.42
N ALA A 166 -14.62 -7.36 -5.75
CA ALA A 166 -14.08 -6.16 -6.36
C ALA A 166 -14.94 -4.91 -6.14
N GLU A 167 -16.26 -5.03 -6.25
CA GLU A 167 -17.17 -3.88 -6.09
C GLU A 167 -17.15 -3.35 -4.65
N VAL A 168 -17.19 -4.25 -3.67
CA VAL A 168 -17.12 -3.90 -2.24
C VAL A 168 -15.77 -3.29 -1.91
N ARG A 169 -14.65 -3.80 -2.49
CA ARG A 169 -13.31 -3.21 -2.30
C ARG A 169 -13.25 -1.74 -2.71
N VAL A 170 -13.78 -1.40 -3.89
CA VAL A 170 -13.79 -0.01 -4.39
C VAL A 170 -14.50 0.93 -3.41
N VAL A 171 -15.67 0.54 -2.91
CA VAL A 171 -16.45 1.34 -1.96
C VAL A 171 -15.71 1.51 -0.63
N LEU A 172 -15.20 0.39 -0.08
CA LEU A 172 -14.54 0.41 1.23
C LEU A 172 -13.20 1.13 1.21
N ARG A 173 -12.46 1.06 0.11
CA ARG A 173 -11.23 1.83 -0.12
C ARG A 173 -11.50 3.33 0.04
N GLY A 174 -12.54 3.84 -0.61
CA GLY A 174 -12.96 5.24 -0.46
C GLY A 174 -13.39 5.59 0.96
N GLU A 175 -14.09 4.69 1.67
CA GLU A 175 -14.47 4.91 3.08
C GLU A 175 -13.25 4.94 4.02
N ILE A 176 -12.28 4.03 3.85
CA ILE A 176 -11.03 4.04 4.64
C ILE A 176 -10.32 5.39 4.46
N ARG A 177 -10.14 5.86 3.21
CA ARG A 177 -9.49 7.15 2.94
C ARG A 177 -10.25 8.30 3.56
N ARG A 178 -11.58 8.33 3.42
CA ARG A 178 -12.44 9.36 4.02
C ARG A 178 -12.29 9.40 5.55
N ILE A 179 -12.34 8.25 6.22
CA ILE A 179 -12.19 8.17 7.68
C ILE A 179 -10.79 8.63 8.10
N GLN A 180 -9.75 8.11 7.45
CA GLN A 180 -8.36 8.47 7.71
C GLN A 180 -8.14 9.99 7.59
N SER A 181 -8.63 10.61 6.50
CA SER A 181 -8.49 12.05 6.27
C SER A 181 -9.29 12.86 7.28
N SER A 182 -10.51 12.44 7.65
CA SER A 182 -11.35 13.16 8.62
C SER A 182 -10.77 13.17 10.04
N LEU A 183 -10.01 12.13 10.40
CA LEU A 183 -9.35 11.99 11.69
C LEU A 183 -7.91 12.53 11.69
N GLY A 184 -7.31 12.76 10.50
CA GLY A 184 -5.91 13.14 10.37
C GLY A 184 -4.94 12.10 10.96
N ILE A 185 -5.34 10.80 10.96
CA ILE A 185 -4.55 9.74 11.58
C ILE A 185 -3.48 9.23 10.63
N THR A 186 -2.25 9.11 11.13
CA THR A 186 -1.15 8.48 10.40
C THR A 186 -1.47 6.99 10.18
N THR A 187 -1.40 6.54 8.93
CA THR A 187 -1.83 5.19 8.57
C THR A 187 -0.78 4.48 7.72
N VAL A 188 -0.47 3.23 8.07
CA VAL A 188 0.29 2.32 7.22
C VAL A 188 -0.67 1.25 6.70
N TYR A 189 -0.72 1.10 5.40
CA TYR A 189 -1.62 0.22 4.68
C TYR A 189 -0.81 -0.83 3.91
N VAL A 190 -0.97 -2.10 4.21
CA VAL A 190 -0.32 -3.19 3.48
C VAL A 190 -1.29 -3.74 2.45
N THR A 191 -0.85 -3.88 1.21
CA THR A 191 -1.61 -4.53 0.14
C THR A 191 -0.67 -5.14 -0.91
N HIS A 192 -1.18 -6.07 -1.69
CA HIS A 192 -0.59 -6.53 -2.94
C HIS A 192 -1.35 -6.00 -4.17
N ASP A 193 -2.45 -5.28 -3.95
CA ASP A 193 -3.28 -4.68 -4.99
C ASP A 193 -2.76 -3.27 -5.32
N GLN A 194 -2.35 -3.10 -6.59
CA GLN A 194 -1.78 -1.83 -7.07
C GLN A 194 -2.83 -0.71 -7.10
N GLU A 195 -4.07 -1.02 -7.49
CA GLU A 195 -5.14 -0.04 -7.55
C GLU A 195 -5.46 0.50 -6.14
N GLU A 196 -5.45 -0.38 -5.14
CA GLU A 196 -5.60 0.06 -3.75
C GLU A 196 -4.52 1.05 -3.38
N ALA A 197 -3.24 0.66 -3.52
CA ALA A 197 -2.12 1.49 -3.14
C ALA A 197 -2.10 2.84 -3.88
N LEU A 198 -2.27 2.82 -5.21
CA LEU A 198 -2.17 4.03 -6.03
C LEU A 198 -3.35 5.00 -5.83
N SER A 199 -4.54 4.51 -5.44
CA SER A 199 -5.74 5.35 -5.35
C SER A 199 -5.95 6.03 -4.00
N ILE A 200 -5.42 5.48 -2.89
CA ILE A 200 -5.71 6.03 -1.54
C ILE A 200 -4.51 6.67 -0.86
N SER A 201 -3.30 6.38 -1.31
CA SER A 201 -2.08 6.73 -0.57
C SER A 201 -1.58 8.13 -0.87
N ASP A 202 -0.98 8.75 0.12
CA ASP A 202 -0.15 9.94 -0.05
C ASP A 202 1.25 9.55 -0.54
N LEU A 203 1.78 8.41 -0.04
CA LEU A 203 3.03 7.80 -0.48
C LEU A 203 2.85 6.28 -0.67
N VAL A 204 3.55 5.74 -1.64
CA VAL A 204 3.66 4.29 -1.89
C VAL A 204 5.11 3.87 -1.70
N VAL A 205 5.32 2.83 -0.92
CA VAL A 205 6.60 2.16 -0.71
C VAL A 205 6.54 0.84 -1.48
N VAL A 206 7.23 0.76 -2.60
CA VAL A 206 7.34 -0.47 -3.39
C VAL A 206 8.44 -1.33 -2.79
N MET A 207 8.10 -2.55 -2.40
CA MET A 207 9.00 -3.50 -1.75
C MET A 207 9.21 -4.73 -2.62
N ASN A 208 10.44 -5.25 -2.62
CA ASN A 208 10.80 -6.50 -3.28
C ASN A 208 11.92 -7.19 -2.48
N ASN A 209 11.77 -8.50 -2.22
CA ASN A 209 12.79 -9.31 -1.55
C ASN A 209 13.37 -8.68 -0.26
N GLY A 210 12.52 -8.08 0.56
CA GLY A 210 12.91 -7.49 1.85
C GLY A 210 13.45 -6.06 1.78
N VAL A 211 13.65 -5.48 0.60
CA VAL A 211 14.19 -4.13 0.42
C VAL A 211 13.16 -3.16 -0.18
N ILE A 212 13.39 -1.87 0.03
CA ILE A 212 12.63 -0.82 -0.65
C ILE A 212 13.23 -0.61 -2.05
N GLU A 213 12.42 -0.80 -3.08
CA GLU A 213 12.76 -0.49 -4.48
C GLU A 213 12.57 0.99 -4.79
N GLN A 214 11.47 1.57 -4.32
CA GLN A 214 11.14 2.97 -4.52
C GLN A 214 10.13 3.47 -3.48
N VAL A 215 10.28 4.72 -3.08
CA VAL A 215 9.28 5.48 -2.30
C VAL A 215 8.91 6.72 -3.11
N GLY A 216 7.62 7.01 -3.23
CA GLY A 216 7.15 8.19 -3.94
C GLY A 216 5.63 8.34 -3.86
N THR A 217 5.12 9.44 -4.38
CA THR A 217 3.69 9.61 -4.61
C THR A 217 3.19 8.59 -5.64
N PRO A 218 1.89 8.23 -5.64
CA PRO A 218 1.31 7.35 -6.67
C PRO A 218 1.70 7.74 -8.09
N GLN A 219 1.70 9.03 -8.39
CA GLN A 219 2.05 9.55 -9.70
C GLN A 219 3.55 9.35 -10.05
N GLU A 220 4.45 9.55 -9.08
CA GLU A 220 5.89 9.31 -9.27
C GLU A 220 6.19 7.84 -9.50
N ILE A 221 5.61 6.95 -8.68
CA ILE A 221 5.77 5.49 -8.81
C ILE A 221 5.33 5.01 -10.20
N TYR A 222 4.20 5.53 -10.72
CA TYR A 222 3.68 5.13 -12.02
C TYR A 222 4.43 5.73 -13.19
N ARG A 223 4.73 7.06 -13.14
CA ARG A 223 5.29 7.80 -14.28
C ARG A 223 6.81 7.83 -14.31
N LYS A 224 7.47 7.67 -13.15
CA LYS A 224 8.93 7.78 -13.00
C LYS A 224 9.47 6.60 -12.19
N PRO A 225 9.30 5.36 -12.67
CA PRO A 225 9.84 4.19 -11.97
C PRO A 225 11.37 4.25 -11.97
N ASN A 226 11.99 3.99 -10.80
CA ASN A 226 13.44 4.05 -10.63
C ASN A 226 14.14 2.77 -11.08
N THR A 227 13.43 1.63 -11.07
CA THR A 227 13.98 0.32 -11.45
C THR A 227 13.07 -0.36 -12.47
N ARG A 228 13.64 -1.29 -13.23
CA ARG A 228 12.85 -2.15 -14.13
C ARG A 228 11.75 -2.88 -13.35
N PHE A 229 12.08 -3.37 -12.14
CA PHE A 229 11.09 -4.06 -11.30
C PHE A 229 9.88 -3.16 -11.05
N VAL A 230 10.06 -1.93 -10.58
CA VAL A 230 8.95 -1.01 -10.33
C VAL A 230 8.16 -0.74 -11.61
N ALA A 231 8.86 -0.52 -12.72
CA ALA A 231 8.24 -0.21 -14.01
C ALA A 231 7.34 -1.35 -14.54
N THR A 232 7.73 -2.60 -14.31
CA THR A 232 6.98 -3.79 -14.77
C THR A 232 5.99 -4.30 -13.74
N PHE A 233 6.26 -4.08 -12.45
CA PHE A 233 5.36 -4.47 -11.36
C PHE A 233 4.16 -3.53 -11.25
N ILE A 234 4.32 -2.24 -11.56
CA ILE A 234 3.26 -1.23 -11.45
C ILE A 234 2.58 -1.02 -12.81
N GLY A 235 1.33 -1.47 -12.93
CA GLY A 235 0.57 -1.41 -14.17
C GLY A 235 1.14 -2.29 -15.28
N THR A 236 0.60 -2.15 -16.48
CA THR A 236 1.06 -2.86 -17.67
C THR A 236 2.12 -2.02 -18.41
N ALA A 237 3.16 -2.66 -18.95
CA ALA A 237 4.15 -2.00 -19.79
C ALA A 237 4.55 -2.91 -20.95
N ASN A 238 4.73 -2.32 -22.13
CA ASN A 238 5.35 -3.00 -23.26
C ASN A 238 6.86 -2.85 -23.16
N GLU A 239 7.59 -3.96 -23.24
CA GLU A 239 9.04 -4.01 -23.13
C GLU A 239 9.67 -4.24 -24.50
N PHE A 240 10.56 -3.33 -24.93
CA PHE A 240 11.37 -3.47 -26.14
C PHE A 240 12.85 -3.55 -25.74
N HIS A 241 13.46 -4.71 -25.96
CA HIS A 241 14.87 -4.92 -25.70
C HIS A 241 15.70 -4.38 -26.87
N GLY A 242 16.70 -3.55 -26.59
CA GLY A 242 17.48 -2.94 -27.65
C GLY A 242 18.86 -2.44 -27.23
N GLN A 243 19.49 -1.75 -28.16
CA GLN A 243 20.80 -1.11 -27.97
C GLN A 243 20.72 0.35 -28.34
N VAL A 244 21.37 1.19 -27.57
CA VAL A 244 21.49 2.62 -27.84
C VAL A 244 22.30 2.80 -29.13
N VAL A 245 21.73 3.53 -30.11
CA VAL A 245 22.39 3.85 -31.36
C VAL A 245 23.10 5.22 -31.25
N ASP A 246 22.37 6.21 -30.75
CA ASP A 246 22.82 7.56 -30.49
C ASP A 246 22.11 8.18 -29.29
N GLN A 247 22.34 9.49 -29.06
CA GLN A 247 21.75 10.19 -27.89
C GLN A 247 20.21 10.32 -27.93
N GLN A 248 19.57 9.91 -29.03
CA GLN A 248 18.13 10.11 -29.26
C GLN A 248 17.43 8.86 -29.78
N SER A 249 18.11 7.72 -29.88
CA SER A 249 17.49 6.51 -30.44
C SER A 249 18.04 5.19 -29.88
N VAL A 250 17.16 4.21 -29.86
CA VAL A 250 17.42 2.81 -29.49
C VAL A 250 17.01 1.91 -30.65
N GLN A 251 17.85 0.96 -31.04
CA GLN A 251 17.52 -0.10 -31.98
C GLN A 251 17.00 -1.30 -31.20
N CYS A 252 15.74 -1.65 -31.42
CA CYS A 252 15.05 -2.81 -30.84
C CYS A 252 14.69 -3.75 -31.99
N ASP A 253 15.47 -4.80 -32.23
CA ASP A 253 15.36 -5.68 -33.38
C ASP A 253 15.29 -4.90 -34.71
N GLN A 254 14.14 -4.98 -35.40
CA GLN A 254 13.92 -4.25 -36.67
C GLN A 254 13.35 -2.84 -36.46
N ILE A 255 13.07 -2.44 -35.23
CA ILE A 255 12.40 -1.18 -34.88
C ILE A 255 13.42 -0.21 -34.30
N ARG A 256 13.43 1.03 -34.82
CA ARG A 256 14.18 2.12 -34.22
C ARG A 256 13.26 3.04 -33.45
N ILE A 257 13.43 3.09 -32.12
CA ILE A 257 12.65 3.94 -31.23
C ILE A 257 13.42 5.22 -30.93
N SER A 258 12.82 6.35 -31.27
CA SER A 258 13.35 7.68 -30.93
C SER A 258 12.94 8.08 -29.53
N THR A 259 13.90 8.44 -28.69
CA THR A 259 13.66 8.87 -27.30
C THR A 259 14.81 9.72 -26.79
N SER A 260 14.50 10.79 -26.07
CA SER A 260 15.50 11.63 -25.40
C SER A 260 16.02 11.04 -24.09
N GLN A 261 15.40 9.98 -23.58
CA GLN A 261 15.75 9.37 -22.28
C GLN A 261 17.06 8.59 -22.30
N VAL A 262 17.64 8.37 -23.47
CA VAL A 262 18.95 7.71 -23.63
C VAL A 262 20.14 8.67 -23.62
N ALA A 263 19.89 9.96 -23.45
CA ALA A 263 20.95 10.95 -23.28
C ALA A 263 21.79 10.61 -22.04
N GLY A 264 23.07 10.31 -22.25
CA GLY A 264 23.99 9.86 -21.18
C GLY A 264 24.39 8.39 -21.23
N TYR A 265 23.72 7.58 -22.06
CA TYR A 265 24.17 6.23 -22.38
C TYR A 265 25.12 6.23 -23.56
N THR A 266 26.13 5.35 -23.53
CA THR A 266 27.04 5.17 -24.65
C THR A 266 26.40 4.33 -25.76
N ALA A 267 26.72 4.63 -27.02
CA ALA A 267 26.28 3.81 -28.14
C ALA A 267 26.73 2.35 -27.96
N GLY A 268 25.81 1.39 -28.25
CA GLY A 268 26.00 -0.03 -28.01
C GLY A 268 25.56 -0.50 -26.61
N SER A 269 25.21 0.40 -25.67
CA SER A 269 24.66 0.01 -24.37
C SER A 269 23.36 -0.75 -24.55
N LYS A 270 23.22 -1.90 -23.87
CA LYS A 270 21.97 -2.66 -23.83
C LYS A 270 20.97 -1.97 -22.90
N VAL A 271 19.78 -1.73 -23.39
CA VAL A 271 18.69 -1.07 -22.65
C VAL A 271 17.37 -1.79 -22.89
N VAL A 272 16.41 -1.52 -22.01
CA VAL A 272 15.01 -1.92 -22.19
C VAL A 272 14.19 -0.63 -22.29
N VAL A 273 13.48 -0.43 -23.39
CA VAL A 273 12.53 0.66 -23.54
C VAL A 273 11.17 0.20 -23.06
N LEU A 274 10.59 0.92 -22.10
CA LEU A 274 9.29 0.63 -21.54
C LEU A 274 8.26 1.66 -22.04
N VAL A 275 7.17 1.18 -22.61
CA VAL A 275 6.09 2.02 -23.12
C VAL A 275 4.78 1.62 -22.46
N ARG A 276 4.13 2.56 -21.79
CA ARG A 276 2.80 2.34 -21.20
C ARG A 276 1.76 2.22 -22.30
N PRO A 277 0.75 1.32 -22.19
CA PRO A 277 -0.30 1.16 -23.19
C PRO A 277 -1.03 2.46 -23.56
N GLU A 278 -1.32 3.30 -22.57
CA GLU A 278 -1.98 4.59 -22.77
C GLU A 278 -1.15 5.63 -23.55
N ASN A 279 0.14 5.36 -23.76
CA ASN A 279 1.02 6.19 -24.59
C ASN A 279 1.13 5.66 -26.04
N ILE A 280 0.35 4.62 -26.38
CA ILE A 280 0.29 4.04 -27.71
C ILE A 280 -1.03 4.44 -28.35
N GLU A 281 -0.95 5.12 -29.51
CA GLU A 281 -2.10 5.43 -30.34
C GLU A 281 -2.20 4.40 -31.47
N VAL A 282 -3.40 3.87 -31.71
CA VAL A 282 -3.66 2.89 -32.76
C VAL A 282 -4.45 3.56 -33.90
N PHE A 283 -4.02 3.37 -35.13
CA PHE A 283 -4.64 3.93 -36.32
C PHE A 283 -4.98 2.82 -37.31
N ASP A 284 -6.19 2.81 -37.85
CA ASP A 284 -6.62 1.85 -38.89
C ASP A 284 -5.90 2.07 -40.23
N GLN A 285 -5.42 3.30 -40.48
CA GLN A 285 -4.69 3.67 -41.66
C GLN A 285 -3.49 4.55 -41.28
N LYS A 286 -2.45 4.50 -42.09
CA LYS A 286 -1.24 5.34 -41.87
C LYS A 286 -1.65 6.82 -41.79
N PRO A 287 -1.40 7.49 -40.66
CA PRO A 287 -1.77 8.88 -40.48
C PRO A 287 -0.97 9.78 -41.44
N ALA A 288 -1.58 10.88 -41.85
CA ALA A 288 -0.90 11.88 -42.68
C ALA A 288 0.11 12.68 -41.84
N GLY A 289 1.34 12.79 -42.34
CA GLY A 289 2.40 13.52 -41.66
C GLY A 289 3.55 12.64 -41.16
N SER A 290 4.60 13.28 -40.63
CA SER A 290 5.75 12.59 -40.05
C SER A 290 5.50 12.36 -38.57
N LEU A 291 5.13 11.15 -38.18
CA LEU A 291 5.05 10.73 -36.79
C LEU A 291 6.36 10.07 -36.36
N THR A 292 6.74 10.32 -35.13
CA THR A 292 7.89 9.66 -34.50
C THR A 292 7.42 8.33 -33.90
N ASN A 293 8.22 7.26 -34.06
CA ASN A 293 7.92 5.93 -33.51
C ASN A 293 6.63 5.29 -34.08
N LEU A 294 6.42 5.42 -35.39
CA LEU A 294 5.32 4.74 -36.09
C LEU A 294 5.71 3.27 -36.35
N LEU A 295 4.90 2.36 -35.87
CA LEU A 295 5.05 0.90 -36.03
C LEU A 295 3.85 0.36 -36.80
N GLU A 296 4.08 -0.65 -37.62
CA GLU A 296 3.04 -1.39 -38.32
C GLU A 296 2.88 -2.77 -37.68
N GLY A 297 1.65 -3.23 -37.48
CA GLY A 297 1.34 -4.51 -36.85
C GLY A 297 -0.04 -5.03 -37.18
N GLU A 298 -0.29 -6.27 -36.85
CA GLU A 298 -1.59 -6.92 -36.96
C GLU A 298 -2.22 -7.08 -35.58
N VAL A 299 -3.54 -6.91 -35.50
CA VAL A 299 -4.29 -7.17 -34.27
C VAL A 299 -4.49 -8.68 -34.12
N ASP A 300 -3.84 -9.29 -33.16
CA ASP A 300 -3.95 -10.71 -32.84
C ASP A 300 -5.16 -10.97 -31.93
N THR A 301 -5.30 -10.20 -30.87
CA THR A 301 -6.35 -10.41 -29.87
C THR A 301 -6.85 -9.05 -29.33
N ILE A 302 -8.17 -8.96 -29.11
CA ILE A 302 -8.80 -7.80 -28.44
C ILE A 302 -9.37 -8.28 -27.11
N THR A 303 -8.94 -7.66 -26.01
CA THR A 303 -9.45 -7.92 -24.67
C THR A 303 -10.04 -6.64 -24.09
N PHE A 304 -11.24 -6.73 -23.53
CA PHE A 304 -11.89 -5.63 -22.81
C PHE A 304 -11.61 -5.79 -21.30
N HIS A 305 -11.14 -4.72 -20.68
CA HIS A 305 -10.87 -4.63 -19.24
C HIS A 305 -11.83 -3.70 -18.53
#